data_333bd01a707a411ea1127c8bbbae69f8
#
_entry.id   333bd01a707a411ea1127c8bbbae69f8
#
_cell.length_a   1.000
_cell.length_b   1.000
_cell.length_c   1.000
_cell.angle_alpha   90.00
_cell.angle_beta   90.00
_cell.angle_gamma   90.00
#
_symmetry.space_group_name_H-M   'P 1'
#
loop_
_entity.id
_entity.type
_entity.pdbx_description
1 polymer ?
#
loop_
_entity_poly.entity_id
_entity_poly.type
_entity_poly.pdbx_seq_one_letter_code
_entity_poly.pdbx_strand_id
1 'polypeptide(L)'
;MSDLFSPYAAEFANPKGPGDSRPTALQIIRDNDLLNKWTGKVALVTGATSGLGVETARALYATGADVFITARDVKKGQDVVDAILKSSEGQGRLEIIEMDMNSLDSVKKAAKAFLAQSNKLNILVNNAGMEYCVKDI
;
A
#
# COMPACT_ATOMS: atom_id res chain seq x y z
N MET A 1 -16.04 -25.51 -3.76
CA MET A 1 -15.86 -24.92 -2.41
C MET A 1 -14.41 -24.50 -2.12
N SER A 2 -13.44 -25.02 -2.87
CA SER A 2 -12.01 -24.61 -2.78
C SER A 2 -11.75 -23.17 -3.23
N ASP A 3 -12.53 -22.64 -4.14
CA ASP A 3 -12.22 -21.42 -4.88
C ASP A 3 -12.47 -20.13 -4.10
N LEU A 4 -13.27 -20.17 -3.05
CA LEU A 4 -13.56 -19.01 -2.19
C LEU A 4 -12.36 -18.58 -1.31
N PHE A 5 -11.46 -19.52 -0.97
CA PHE A 5 -10.31 -19.26 -0.11
C PHE A 5 -8.98 -19.18 -0.86
N SER A 6 -8.95 -19.56 -2.12
CA SER A 6 -7.75 -19.56 -2.96
C SER A 6 -8.08 -19.32 -4.43
N PRO A 7 -8.67 -18.15 -4.75
CA PRO A 7 -9.17 -17.88 -6.10
C PRO A 7 -8.08 -17.89 -7.19
N TYR A 8 -6.81 -17.75 -6.81
CA TYR A 8 -5.65 -17.74 -7.71
C TYR A 8 -4.70 -18.92 -7.49
N ALA A 9 -5.17 -20.02 -6.90
CA ALA A 9 -4.32 -21.19 -6.59
C ALA A 9 -3.59 -21.74 -7.82
N ALA A 10 -4.24 -21.76 -8.99
CA ALA A 10 -3.66 -22.25 -10.23
C ALA A 10 -2.48 -21.38 -10.71
N GLU A 11 -2.59 -20.07 -10.60
CA GLU A 11 -1.57 -19.09 -10.99
C GLU A 11 -0.33 -19.18 -10.10
N PHE A 12 -0.51 -19.56 -8.83
CA PHE A 12 0.58 -19.73 -7.86
C PHE A 12 1.19 -21.14 -7.85
N ALA A 13 0.59 -22.13 -8.51
CA ALA A 13 1.06 -23.52 -8.48
C ALA A 13 2.46 -23.72 -9.10
N ASN A 14 2.78 -22.97 -10.17
CA ASN A 14 4.05 -23.08 -10.90
C ASN A 14 4.60 -21.70 -11.26
N PRO A 15 5.17 -20.94 -10.30
CA PRO A 15 5.69 -19.61 -10.55
C PRO A 15 6.90 -19.66 -11.49
N LYS A 16 6.92 -18.79 -12.50
CA LYS A 16 7.99 -18.69 -13.51
C LYS A 16 8.86 -17.45 -13.37
N GLY A 17 8.57 -16.61 -12.38
CA GLY A 17 9.29 -15.38 -12.12
C GLY A 17 8.49 -14.12 -12.44
N PRO A 18 9.15 -12.95 -12.48
CA PRO A 18 8.48 -11.67 -12.73
C PRO A 18 7.70 -11.66 -14.04
N GLY A 19 6.44 -11.21 -14.00
CA GLY A 19 5.58 -11.11 -15.18
C GLY A 19 4.86 -12.40 -15.59
N ASP A 20 4.89 -13.42 -14.74
CA ASP A 20 4.12 -14.64 -14.97
C ASP A 20 2.60 -14.45 -14.72
N SER A 21 1.83 -15.55 -14.70
CA SER A 21 0.37 -15.53 -14.57
C SER A 21 -0.15 -15.08 -13.20
N ARG A 22 0.71 -14.90 -12.20
CA ARG A 22 0.27 -14.46 -10.86
C ARG A 22 -0.27 -13.03 -10.92
N PRO A 23 -1.44 -12.77 -10.32
CA PRO A 23 -2.05 -11.47 -10.40
C PRO A 23 -1.25 -10.42 -9.60
N THR A 24 -1.20 -9.21 -10.12
CA THR A 24 -0.77 -8.05 -9.34
C THR A 24 -1.87 -7.62 -8.37
N ALA A 25 -1.51 -6.84 -7.33
CA ALA A 25 -2.51 -6.30 -6.40
C ALA A 25 -3.60 -5.49 -7.14
N LEU A 26 -3.23 -4.70 -8.14
CA LEU A 26 -4.19 -3.94 -8.94
C LEU A 26 -5.09 -4.85 -9.79
N GLN A 27 -4.56 -5.96 -10.31
CA GLN A 27 -5.37 -6.94 -11.03
C GLN A 27 -6.44 -7.56 -10.13
N ILE A 28 -6.08 -7.92 -8.89
CA ILE A 28 -7.03 -8.44 -7.90
C ILE A 28 -8.16 -7.44 -7.62
N ILE A 29 -7.86 -6.16 -7.53
CA ILE A 29 -8.88 -5.11 -7.37
C ILE A 29 -9.84 -5.09 -8.56
N ARG A 30 -9.33 -5.21 -9.79
CA ARG A 30 -10.14 -5.23 -11.01
C ARG A 30 -10.99 -6.50 -11.12
N ASP A 31 -10.40 -7.67 -10.87
CA ASP A 31 -11.08 -8.96 -10.95
C ASP A 31 -12.25 -9.09 -9.97
N ASN A 32 -12.22 -8.33 -8.88
CA ASN A 32 -13.28 -8.29 -7.88
C ASN A 32 -14.22 -7.07 -8.01
N ASP A 33 -14.14 -6.32 -9.11
CA ASP A 33 -14.97 -5.13 -9.36
C ASP A 33 -14.92 -4.07 -8.24
N LEU A 34 -13.72 -3.91 -7.64
CA LEU A 34 -13.53 -3.02 -6.49
C LEU A 34 -13.08 -1.60 -6.85
N LEU A 35 -12.90 -1.27 -8.14
CA LEU A 35 -12.52 0.08 -8.56
C LEU A 35 -13.55 1.11 -8.04
N ASN A 36 -13.06 2.07 -7.25
CA ASN A 36 -13.87 3.13 -6.62
C ASN A 36 -15.08 2.65 -5.79
N LYS A 37 -15.03 1.42 -5.26
CA LYS A 37 -16.10 0.85 -4.40
C LYS A 37 -15.90 1.11 -2.92
N TRP A 38 -14.72 1.56 -2.49
CA TRP A 38 -14.39 1.80 -1.09
C TRP A 38 -14.32 3.29 -0.74
N THR A 39 -15.08 4.10 -1.45
CA THR A 39 -15.21 5.53 -1.13
C THR A 39 -15.61 5.71 0.34
N GLY A 40 -14.91 6.59 1.04
CA GLY A 40 -15.10 6.82 2.46
C GLY A 40 -14.41 5.82 3.40
N LYS A 41 -13.75 4.78 2.90
CA LYS A 41 -12.79 3.98 3.68
C LYS A 41 -11.45 4.71 3.76
N VAL A 42 -10.70 4.41 4.81
CA VAL A 42 -9.38 4.99 5.06
C VAL A 42 -8.37 3.88 5.27
N ALA A 43 -7.28 3.93 4.52
CA ALA A 43 -6.15 3.01 4.62
C ALA A 43 -4.86 3.76 4.97
N LEU A 44 -3.98 3.12 5.72
CA LEU A 44 -2.63 3.60 6.00
C LEU A 44 -1.63 2.48 5.68
N VAL A 45 -0.62 2.81 4.89
CA VAL A 45 0.47 1.89 4.51
C VAL A 45 1.80 2.44 5.00
N THR A 46 2.49 1.70 5.86
CA THR A 46 3.79 2.14 6.34
C THR A 46 4.90 1.76 5.36
N GLY A 47 5.89 2.65 5.16
CA GLY A 47 7.06 2.39 4.33
C GLY A 47 6.76 2.21 2.84
N ALA A 48 5.87 3.04 2.29
CA ALA A 48 5.40 2.94 0.91
C ALA A 48 6.17 3.83 -0.08
N THR A 49 7.50 3.98 0.08
CA THR A 49 8.34 4.76 -0.84
C THR A 49 9.12 3.91 -1.86
N SER A 50 9.03 2.59 -1.75
CA SER A 50 9.65 1.65 -2.68
C SER A 50 9.00 0.26 -2.60
N GLY A 51 9.22 -0.56 -3.61
CA GLY A 51 8.86 -1.98 -3.63
C GLY A 51 7.37 -2.26 -3.42
N LEU A 52 7.07 -3.27 -2.62
CA LEU A 52 5.71 -3.78 -2.40
C LEU A 52 4.75 -2.75 -1.80
N GLY A 53 5.25 -1.86 -0.93
CA GLY A 53 4.43 -0.82 -0.30
C GLY A 53 3.82 0.16 -1.31
N VAL A 54 4.55 0.49 -2.38
CA VAL A 54 4.05 1.35 -3.46
C VAL A 54 2.89 0.70 -4.19
N GLU A 55 3.03 -0.58 -4.55
CA GLU A 55 1.97 -1.31 -5.27
C GLU A 55 0.75 -1.59 -4.38
N THR A 56 0.97 -1.82 -3.09
CA THR A 56 -0.10 -1.91 -2.09
C THR A 56 -0.89 -0.60 -1.99
N ALA A 57 -0.18 0.53 -1.88
CA ALA A 57 -0.82 1.85 -1.83
C ALA A 57 -1.58 2.16 -3.13
N ARG A 58 -1.00 1.82 -4.30
CA ARG A 58 -1.64 1.97 -5.61
C ARG A 58 -2.95 1.19 -5.71
N ALA A 59 -2.92 -0.08 -5.29
CA ALA A 59 -4.11 -0.94 -5.34
C ALA A 59 -5.20 -0.43 -4.39
N LEU A 60 -4.85 -0.06 -3.16
CA LEU A 60 -5.80 0.52 -2.20
C LEU A 60 -6.37 1.85 -2.71
N TYR A 61 -5.55 2.72 -3.30
CA TYR A 61 -6.01 3.98 -3.88
C TYR A 61 -6.99 3.74 -5.04
N ALA A 62 -6.75 2.74 -5.88
CA ALA A 62 -7.65 2.38 -6.99
C ALA A 62 -9.05 1.96 -6.52
N THR A 63 -9.21 1.53 -5.26
CA THR A 63 -10.54 1.24 -4.69
C THR A 63 -11.37 2.49 -4.39
N GLY A 64 -10.80 3.69 -4.51
CA GLY A 64 -11.45 4.96 -4.13
C GLY A 64 -11.35 5.27 -2.64
N ALA A 65 -10.61 4.48 -1.86
CA ALA A 65 -10.32 4.79 -0.46
C ALA A 65 -9.38 5.99 -0.34
N ASP A 66 -9.48 6.71 0.77
CA ASP A 66 -8.44 7.64 1.20
C ASP A 66 -7.23 6.83 1.68
N VAL A 67 -6.07 7.06 1.08
CA VAL A 67 -4.85 6.33 1.40
C VAL A 67 -3.81 7.29 1.96
N PHE A 68 -3.27 6.92 3.11
CA PHE A 68 -2.12 7.57 3.72
C PHE A 68 -0.92 6.66 3.59
N ILE A 69 0.20 7.20 3.15
CA ILE A 69 1.48 6.50 3.13
C ILE A 69 2.45 7.15 4.09
N THR A 70 3.27 6.36 4.75
CA THR A 70 4.34 6.92 5.55
C THR A 70 5.66 6.89 4.80
N ALA A 71 6.43 7.97 4.95
CA ALA A 71 7.73 8.13 4.34
C ALA A 71 8.70 8.79 5.30
N ARG A 72 9.92 8.27 5.39
CA ARG A 72 11.02 8.94 6.09
C ARG A 72 11.53 10.14 5.29
N ASP A 73 11.60 10.00 3.97
CA ASP A 73 11.94 11.04 3.02
C ASP A 73 10.65 11.49 2.31
N VAL A 74 10.15 12.66 2.69
CA VAL A 74 8.91 13.23 2.17
C VAL A 74 8.99 13.49 0.66
N LYS A 75 10.17 13.85 0.14
CA LYS A 75 10.36 14.07 -1.30
C LYS A 75 10.16 12.78 -2.09
N LYS A 76 10.78 11.68 -1.64
CA LYS A 76 10.55 10.36 -2.25
C LYS A 76 9.09 9.92 -2.12
N GLY A 77 8.45 10.24 -1.00
CA GLY A 77 7.02 10.02 -0.81
C GLY A 77 6.19 10.78 -1.84
N GLN A 78 6.53 12.04 -2.12
CA GLN A 78 5.82 12.85 -3.11
C GLN A 78 5.98 12.29 -4.53
N ASP A 79 7.19 11.85 -4.90
CA ASP A 79 7.41 11.20 -6.21
C ASP A 79 6.52 9.97 -6.39
N VAL A 80 6.32 9.18 -5.32
CA VAL A 80 5.41 8.01 -5.34
C VAL A 80 3.96 8.44 -5.47
N VAL A 81 3.52 9.43 -4.70
CA VAL A 81 2.15 9.97 -4.78
C VAL A 81 1.86 10.45 -6.21
N ASP A 82 2.75 11.24 -6.79
CA ASP A 82 2.60 11.77 -8.14
C ASP A 82 2.53 10.64 -9.18
N ALA A 83 3.35 9.60 -9.03
CA ALA A 83 3.33 8.43 -9.92
C ALA A 83 2.02 7.63 -9.80
N ILE A 84 1.48 7.46 -8.60
CA ILE A 84 0.21 6.77 -8.39
C ILE A 84 -0.95 7.60 -8.97
N LEU A 85 -1.00 8.91 -8.70
CA LEU A 85 -2.03 9.80 -9.21
C LEU A 85 -2.07 9.84 -10.74
N LYS A 86 -0.90 9.77 -11.41
CA LYS A 86 -0.80 9.74 -12.88
C LYS A 86 -1.27 8.42 -13.49
N SER A 87 -1.17 7.32 -12.75
CA SER A 87 -1.38 5.96 -13.29
C SER A 87 -2.60 5.24 -12.76
N SER A 88 -3.36 5.86 -11.86
CA SER A 88 -4.51 5.23 -11.20
C SER A 88 -5.77 6.07 -11.37
N GLU A 89 -6.90 5.38 -11.49
CA GLU A 89 -8.25 5.97 -11.60
C GLU A 89 -8.94 6.16 -10.24
N GLY A 90 -8.20 6.03 -9.13
CA GLY A 90 -8.73 6.22 -7.78
C GLY A 90 -9.25 7.64 -7.56
N GLN A 91 -10.32 7.78 -6.78
CA GLN A 91 -11.00 9.06 -6.51
C GLN A 91 -10.84 9.52 -5.05
N GLY A 92 -10.18 8.73 -4.21
CA GLY A 92 -9.88 9.09 -2.83
C GLY A 92 -8.72 10.09 -2.71
N ARG A 93 -8.39 10.44 -1.48
CA ARG A 93 -7.18 11.21 -1.18
C ARG A 93 -5.95 10.28 -1.16
N LEU A 94 -4.81 10.80 -1.54
CA LEU A 94 -3.52 10.13 -1.38
C LEU A 94 -2.55 11.10 -0.70
N GLU A 95 -2.24 10.84 0.56
CA GLU A 95 -1.52 11.76 1.45
C GLU A 95 -0.28 11.12 2.04
N ILE A 96 0.71 11.95 2.36
CA ILE A 96 1.96 11.53 2.98
C ILE A 96 1.97 11.93 4.44
N ILE A 97 2.45 11.02 5.28
CA ILE A 97 2.79 11.29 6.67
C ILE A 97 4.27 11.02 6.86
N GLU A 98 5.03 12.03 7.28
CA GLU A 98 6.43 11.84 7.62
C GLU A 98 6.55 10.94 8.83
N MET A 99 7.35 9.85 8.70
CA MET A 99 7.60 8.91 9.79
C MET A 99 8.93 8.20 9.60
N ASP A 100 9.80 8.31 10.60
CA ASP A 100 11.01 7.50 10.73
C ASP A 100 10.77 6.39 11.76
N MET A 101 10.78 5.14 11.31
CA MET A 101 10.57 3.96 12.16
C MET A 101 11.69 3.74 13.19
N ASN A 102 12.85 4.38 13.02
CA ASN A 102 13.95 4.32 14.00
C ASN A 102 13.73 5.25 15.20
N SER A 103 12.69 6.07 15.20
CA SER A 103 12.39 7.05 16.25
C SER A 103 10.96 6.91 16.74
N LEU A 104 10.78 6.48 17.99
CA LEU A 104 9.46 6.42 18.63
C LEU A 104 8.78 7.78 18.69
N ASP A 105 9.52 8.86 18.82
CA ASP A 105 8.96 10.21 18.80
C ASP A 105 8.44 10.58 17.42
N SER A 106 9.13 10.16 16.36
CA SER A 106 8.65 10.30 14.99
C SER A 106 7.35 9.51 14.77
N VAL A 107 7.28 8.28 15.26
CA VAL A 107 6.06 7.45 15.17
C VAL A 107 4.89 8.12 15.91
N LYS A 108 5.12 8.65 17.11
CA LYS A 108 4.08 9.38 17.86
C LYS A 108 3.61 10.65 17.14
N LYS A 109 4.53 11.40 16.53
CA LYS A 109 4.20 12.59 15.72
C LYS A 109 3.39 12.19 14.48
N ALA A 110 3.79 11.13 13.81
CA ALA A 110 3.06 10.59 12.65
C ALA A 110 1.63 10.17 13.01
N ALA A 111 1.45 9.48 14.14
CA ALA A 111 0.12 9.11 14.63
C ALA A 111 -0.76 10.34 14.88
N LYS A 112 -0.20 11.40 15.52
CA LYS A 112 -0.93 12.65 15.74
C LYS A 112 -1.27 13.35 14.42
N ALA A 113 -0.35 13.36 13.46
CA ALA A 113 -0.57 13.94 12.13
C ALA A 113 -1.68 13.21 11.37
N PHE A 114 -1.73 11.88 11.46
CA PHE A 114 -2.83 11.09 10.91
C PHE A 114 -4.16 11.44 11.58
N LEU A 115 -4.23 11.43 12.90
CA LEU A 115 -5.45 11.72 13.66
C LEU A 115 -5.97 13.14 13.44
N ALA A 116 -5.11 14.10 13.08
CA ALA A 116 -5.51 15.45 12.69
C ALA A 116 -6.22 15.47 11.31
N GLN A 117 -6.01 14.47 10.46
CA GLN A 117 -6.55 14.40 9.11
C GLN A 117 -7.67 13.39 8.95
N SER A 118 -7.76 12.39 9.83
CA SER A 118 -8.80 11.36 9.81
C SER A 118 -9.17 10.91 11.21
N ASN A 119 -10.45 10.76 11.46
CA ASN A 119 -11.00 10.20 12.71
C ASN A 119 -11.30 8.69 12.61
N LYS A 120 -10.94 8.07 11.51
CA LYS A 120 -11.14 6.63 11.28
C LYS A 120 -9.96 6.02 10.55
N LEU A 121 -9.78 4.72 10.75
CA LEU A 121 -8.83 3.88 10.03
C LEU A 121 -9.48 2.51 9.82
N ASN A 122 -9.72 2.13 8.57
CA ASN A 122 -10.34 0.86 8.22
C ASN A 122 -9.30 -0.23 7.93
N ILE A 123 -8.17 0.16 7.33
CA ILE A 123 -7.10 -0.76 6.90
C ILE A 123 -5.75 -0.19 7.33
N LEU A 124 -5.01 -0.97 8.10
CA LEU A 124 -3.63 -0.69 8.45
C LEU A 124 -2.72 -1.76 7.84
N VAL A 125 -1.80 -1.36 6.98
CA VAL A 125 -0.80 -2.25 6.39
C VAL A 125 0.57 -1.93 7.00
N ASN A 126 1.02 -2.76 7.91
CA ASN A 126 2.35 -2.70 8.51
C ASN A 126 3.37 -3.30 7.53
N ASN A 127 3.72 -2.52 6.49
CA ASN A 127 4.63 -2.95 5.44
C ASN A 127 6.08 -2.54 5.70
N ALA A 128 6.31 -1.43 6.42
CA ALA A 128 7.68 -0.97 6.69
C ALA A 128 8.51 -2.07 7.35
N GLY A 129 9.67 -2.35 6.76
CA GLY A 129 10.60 -3.35 7.25
C GLY A 129 11.93 -3.22 6.54
N MET A 130 12.97 -3.81 7.11
CA MET A 130 14.30 -3.90 6.53
C MET A 130 14.77 -5.33 6.65
N GLU A 131 15.11 -5.94 5.51
CA GLU A 131 15.74 -7.24 5.48
C GLU A 131 17.27 -7.05 5.53
N TYR A 132 17.90 -7.57 6.56
CA TYR A 132 19.35 -7.66 6.62
C TYR A 132 19.77 -9.00 5.99
N CYS A 133 20.29 -8.97 4.78
CA CYS A 133 21.11 -10.08 4.31
C CYS A 133 22.39 -10.09 5.15
N VAL A 134 22.46 -10.99 6.12
CA VAL A 134 23.74 -11.37 6.74
C VAL A 134 24.54 -12.03 5.62
N LYS A 135 25.48 -11.30 5.01
CA LYS A 135 26.50 -11.95 4.19
C LYS A 135 27.28 -12.83 5.14
N ASP A 136 27.31 -14.12 4.87
CA ASP A 136 28.09 -15.10 5.59
C ASP A 136 29.51 -14.56 5.81
N ILE A 137 29.92 -14.57 7.07
CA ILE A 137 31.26 -14.22 7.51
C ILE A 137 32.24 -15.35 7.13
#